data_c6263bc1511a32e1d3e7c6e20202ef1a
#
_entry.id   c6263bc1511a32e1d3e7c6e20202ef1a
#
_cell.length_a   1.000
_cell.length_b   1.000
_cell.length_c   1.000
_cell.angle_alpha   90.00
_cell.angle_beta   90.00
_cell.angle_gamma   90.00
#
_symmetry.space_group_name_H-M   'P 1'
#
loop_
_entity.id
_entity.type
_entity.pdbx_description
1 polymer ?
#
loop_
_entity_poly.entity_id
_entity_poly.type
_entity_poly.pdbx_seq_one_letter_code
_entity_poly.pdbx_strand_id
1 'polypeptide(L)'
;MKPFIDLIGASGAAYRFRKAEGGLSPISGNFVYVRDVDGMPRVVCCGKTSSIGSVLTKRTWFEDENGQPGDQLYIRLNVAGTTRGSEHEDLLAGLPRPFTIYEIK
;
A
#
# COMPACT_ATOMS: atom_id res chain seq x y z
N MET A 1 2.75 3.46 -15.09
CA MET A 1 2.31 2.37 -14.20
C MET A 1 0.81 2.15 -14.34
N LYS A 2 0.34 0.94 -14.17
CA LYS A 2 -1.07 0.58 -14.37
C LYS A 2 -1.98 1.24 -13.34
N PRO A 3 -3.25 1.54 -13.68
CA PRO A 3 -4.19 2.11 -12.70
C PRO A 3 -4.60 1.14 -11.60
N PHE A 4 -4.51 -0.18 -11.85
CA PHE A 4 -4.80 -1.22 -10.88
C PHE A 4 -3.68 -2.24 -10.86
N ILE A 5 -3.40 -2.77 -9.68
CA ILE A 5 -2.49 -3.91 -9.50
C ILE A 5 -3.16 -4.93 -8.58
N ASP A 6 -2.87 -6.20 -8.80
CA ASP A 6 -3.31 -7.28 -7.92
C ASP A 6 -2.09 -7.79 -7.17
N LEU A 7 -2.18 -7.79 -5.84
CA LEU A 7 -1.14 -8.30 -4.97
C LEU A 7 -1.60 -9.61 -4.36
N ILE A 8 -0.71 -10.60 -4.34
CA ILE A 8 -1.03 -11.94 -3.88
C ILE A 8 -0.49 -12.13 -2.48
N GLY A 9 -1.38 -12.45 -1.54
CA GLY A 9 -1.00 -12.78 -0.17
C GLY A 9 -0.46 -14.19 -0.05
N ALA A 10 0.07 -14.52 1.12
CA ALA A 10 0.59 -15.85 1.40
C ALA A 10 -0.47 -16.95 1.24
N SER A 11 -1.73 -16.62 1.48
CA SER A 11 -2.86 -17.54 1.31
C SER A 11 -3.19 -17.85 -0.15
N GLY A 12 -2.60 -17.12 -1.10
CA GLY A 12 -2.94 -17.19 -2.52
C GLY A 12 -4.07 -16.26 -2.93
N ALA A 13 -4.69 -15.54 -1.98
CA ALA A 13 -5.72 -14.57 -2.29
C ALA A 13 -5.14 -13.37 -3.03
N ALA A 14 -5.87 -12.88 -4.04
CA ALA A 14 -5.50 -11.69 -4.80
C ALA A 14 -6.25 -10.48 -4.24
N TYR A 15 -5.51 -9.42 -3.95
CA TYR A 15 -6.07 -8.16 -3.45
C TYR A 15 -5.82 -7.08 -4.47
N ARG A 16 -6.89 -6.44 -4.95
CA ARG A 16 -6.77 -5.38 -5.94
C ARG A 16 -6.58 -4.04 -5.28
N PHE A 17 -5.53 -3.34 -5.70
CA PHE A 17 -5.22 -1.97 -5.31
C PHE A 17 -5.37 -1.06 -6.52
N ARG A 18 -5.82 0.16 -6.29
CA ARG A 18 -5.89 1.18 -7.34
C ARG A 18 -4.86 2.27 -7.09
N LYS A 19 -4.34 2.82 -8.18
CA LYS A 19 -3.42 3.96 -8.09
C LYS A 19 -4.14 5.14 -7.43
N ALA A 20 -3.49 5.73 -6.45
CA ALA A 20 -4.05 6.90 -5.77
C ALA A 20 -3.89 8.13 -6.66
N GLU A 21 -5.01 8.72 -7.08
CA GLU A 21 -5.05 9.91 -7.92
C GLU A 21 -6.08 10.87 -7.37
N GLY A 22 -5.75 12.17 -7.39
CA GLY A 22 -6.65 13.22 -6.92
C GLY A 22 -6.83 13.20 -5.40
N GLY A 23 -7.96 13.72 -4.95
CA GLY A 23 -8.29 13.75 -3.54
C GLY A 23 -8.60 12.37 -2.99
N LEU A 24 -8.10 12.07 -1.79
CA LEU A 24 -8.35 10.81 -1.13
C LEU A 24 -9.40 10.97 -0.04
N SER A 25 -10.29 9.99 0.02
CA SER A 25 -11.29 9.89 1.07
C SER A 25 -10.62 9.56 2.41
N PRO A 26 -11.13 10.07 3.54
CA PRO A 26 -10.63 9.71 4.87
C PRO A 26 -11.13 8.34 5.33
N ILE A 27 -11.23 7.38 4.42
CA ILE A 27 -11.72 6.02 4.68
C ILE A 27 -10.55 5.12 5.04
N SER A 28 -10.80 4.17 5.94
CA SER A 28 -9.83 3.15 6.33
C SER A 28 -9.45 2.26 5.16
N GLY A 29 -8.21 1.83 5.11
CA GLY A 29 -7.77 0.95 4.04
C GLY A 29 -6.36 0.41 4.21
N ASN A 30 -5.97 -0.37 3.20
CA ASN A 30 -4.61 -0.84 3.02
C ASN A 30 -3.94 -0.01 1.93
N PHE A 31 -2.63 0.16 2.03
CA PHE A 31 -1.89 0.89 1.03
C PHE A 31 -0.52 0.28 0.80
N VAL A 32 0.00 0.50 -0.40
CA VAL A 32 1.38 0.11 -0.76
C VAL A 32 2.01 1.25 -1.54
N TYR A 33 3.33 1.42 -1.38
CA TYR A 33 4.11 2.18 -2.34
C TYR A 33 4.81 1.20 -3.26
N VAL A 34 4.79 1.49 -4.55
CA VAL A 34 5.30 0.63 -5.59
C VAL A 34 6.36 1.37 -6.39
N ARG A 35 7.47 0.71 -6.62
CA ARG A 35 8.61 1.22 -7.39
C ARG A 35 8.77 0.39 -8.64
N ASP A 36 9.00 1.04 -9.76
CA ASP A 36 9.38 0.35 -10.99
C ASP A 36 10.86 0.00 -10.91
N VAL A 37 11.14 -1.30 -10.95
CA VAL A 37 12.51 -1.82 -10.97
C VAL A 37 12.67 -2.64 -12.25
N ASP A 38 13.41 -2.09 -13.21
CA ASP A 38 13.65 -2.74 -14.52
C ASP A 38 12.35 -3.13 -15.24
N GLY A 39 11.34 -2.25 -15.20
CA GLY A 39 10.06 -2.48 -15.84
C GLY A 39 9.08 -3.31 -15.06
N MET A 40 9.48 -3.79 -13.87
CA MET A 40 8.62 -4.61 -13.00
C MET A 40 8.20 -3.83 -11.76
N PRO A 41 6.91 -3.84 -11.40
CA PRO A 41 6.47 -3.20 -10.17
C PRO A 41 6.94 -3.99 -8.95
N ARG A 42 7.51 -3.29 -7.99
CA ARG A 42 7.97 -3.86 -6.73
C ARG A 42 7.37 -3.10 -5.57
N VAL A 43 6.77 -3.80 -4.63
CA VAL A 43 6.27 -3.18 -3.40
C VAL A 43 7.46 -2.84 -2.51
N VAL A 44 7.58 -1.56 -2.15
CA VAL A 44 8.64 -1.06 -1.28
C VAL A 44 8.12 -0.61 0.09
N CYS A 45 6.80 -0.49 0.22
CA CYS A 45 6.14 -0.20 1.49
C CYS A 45 4.76 -0.84 1.50
N CYS A 46 4.39 -1.46 2.61
CA CYS A 46 3.08 -2.07 2.79
C CYS A 46 2.50 -1.59 4.12
N GLY A 47 1.27 -1.09 4.10
CA GLY A 47 0.68 -0.54 5.30
C GLY A 47 -0.82 -0.66 5.41
N LYS A 48 -1.31 -0.30 6.59
CA LYS A 48 -2.74 -0.15 6.86
C LYS A 48 -2.95 1.14 7.64
N THR A 49 -4.12 1.74 7.46
CA THR A 49 -4.45 2.99 8.13
C THR A 49 -5.96 3.11 8.33
N SER A 50 -6.37 3.80 9.39
CA SER A 50 -7.77 4.15 9.60
C SER A 50 -8.21 5.34 8.73
N SER A 51 -7.27 6.01 8.05
CA SER A 51 -7.59 7.13 7.15
C SER A 51 -6.58 7.18 5.99
N ILE A 52 -7.03 6.76 4.81
CA ILE A 52 -6.21 6.80 3.59
C ILE A 52 -5.77 8.24 3.29
N GLY A 53 -6.64 9.22 3.50
CA GLY A 53 -6.31 10.62 3.26
C GLY A 53 -5.07 11.10 4.01
N SER A 54 -4.83 10.59 5.22
CA SER A 54 -3.68 11.01 6.01
C SER A 54 -2.35 10.45 5.50
N VAL A 55 -2.37 9.40 4.70
CA VAL A 55 -1.14 8.82 4.12
C VAL A 55 -0.48 9.82 3.17
N LEU A 56 -1.26 10.47 2.31
CA LEU A 56 -0.70 11.48 1.39
C LEU A 56 -0.37 12.79 2.10
N THR A 57 -1.21 13.23 3.04
CA THR A 57 -1.01 14.52 3.70
C THR A 57 0.23 14.54 4.58
N LYS A 58 0.62 13.41 5.14
CA LYS A 58 1.79 13.33 6.03
C LYS A 58 3.10 13.24 5.29
N ARG A 59 3.10 12.82 4.03
CA ARG A 59 4.30 12.65 3.21
C ARG A 59 5.40 11.80 3.86
N THR A 60 5.04 11.00 4.85
CA THR A 60 6.01 10.27 5.68
C THR A 60 6.97 9.44 4.83
N TRP A 61 6.45 8.82 3.77
CA TRP A 61 7.26 7.96 2.91
C TRP A 61 8.42 8.70 2.26
N PHE A 62 8.18 9.91 1.76
CA PHE A 62 9.21 10.68 1.06
C PHE A 62 10.13 11.46 2.00
N GLU A 63 9.65 11.78 3.20
CA GLU A 63 10.41 12.59 4.16
C GLU A 63 11.37 11.76 5.02
N ASP A 64 11.11 10.48 5.22
CA ASP A 64 11.93 9.60 6.07
C ASP A 64 13.06 8.90 5.31
N GLU A 65 13.38 9.35 4.11
CA GLU A 65 14.46 8.85 3.25
C GLU A 65 14.24 7.48 2.62
N ASN A 66 13.12 6.81 2.89
CA ASN A 66 12.82 5.53 2.27
C ASN A 66 12.24 5.69 0.86
N GLY A 67 11.56 6.79 0.61
CA GLY A 67 10.91 7.05 -0.67
C GLY A 67 11.88 7.57 -1.72
N GLN A 68 11.61 7.21 -2.97
CA GLN A 68 12.33 7.71 -4.14
C GLN A 68 11.38 8.40 -5.09
N PRO A 69 11.85 9.41 -5.87
CA PRO A 69 11.03 10.03 -6.90
C PRO A 69 10.52 8.95 -7.87
N GLY A 70 9.22 8.99 -8.16
CA GLY A 70 8.60 8.00 -9.01
C GLY A 70 7.91 6.86 -8.27
N ASP A 71 8.12 6.71 -6.96
CA ASP A 71 7.34 5.75 -6.18
C ASP A 71 5.85 6.14 -6.24
N GLN A 72 5.00 5.16 -6.48
CA GLN A 72 3.56 5.38 -6.65
C GLN A 72 2.78 4.76 -5.49
N LEU A 73 1.81 5.52 -4.98
CA LEU A 73 0.90 5.05 -3.95
C LEU A 73 -0.28 4.33 -4.58
N TYR A 74 -0.55 3.11 -4.12
CA TYR A 74 -1.74 2.34 -4.46
C TYR A 74 -2.53 2.07 -3.19
N ILE A 75 -3.84 2.12 -3.30
CA ILE A 75 -4.74 2.00 -2.16
C ILE A 75 -5.83 0.97 -2.38
N ARG A 76 -6.29 0.38 -1.29
CA ARG A 76 -7.43 -0.51 -1.25
C ARG A 76 -8.33 -0.08 -0.09
N LEU A 77 -9.51 0.41 -0.38
CA LEU A 77 -10.47 0.80 0.66
C LEU A 77 -10.94 -0.45 1.39
N ASN A 78 -10.89 -0.42 2.72
CA ASN A 78 -11.16 -1.59 3.54
C ASN A 78 -11.60 -1.13 4.94
N VAL A 79 -12.91 -0.96 5.08
CA VAL A 79 -13.51 -0.30 6.24
C VAL A 79 -13.48 -1.17 7.49
N ALA A 80 -13.72 -2.48 7.34
CA ALA A 80 -13.76 -3.39 8.49
C ALA A 80 -12.37 -3.64 9.05
N GLY A 81 -12.14 -3.25 10.30
CA GLY A 81 -10.82 -3.35 10.93
C GLY A 81 -10.26 -4.76 10.97
N THR A 82 -11.10 -5.76 11.25
CA THR A 82 -10.70 -7.17 11.27
C THR A 82 -10.23 -7.63 9.88
N THR A 83 -11.01 -7.32 8.84
CA THR A 83 -10.67 -7.67 7.46
C THR A 83 -9.40 -6.95 7.02
N ARG A 84 -9.30 -5.65 7.32
CA ARG A 84 -8.12 -4.84 6.98
C ARG A 84 -6.84 -5.41 7.60
N GLY A 85 -6.90 -5.77 8.88
CA GLY A 85 -5.77 -6.37 9.57
C GLY A 85 -5.39 -7.74 9.02
N SER A 86 -6.37 -8.58 8.73
CA SER A 86 -6.18 -9.92 8.18
C SER A 86 -5.53 -9.86 6.79
N GLU A 87 -6.00 -8.97 5.92
CA GLU A 87 -5.41 -8.80 4.60
C GLU A 87 -4.00 -8.23 4.68
N HIS A 88 -3.76 -7.30 5.59
CA HIS A 88 -2.44 -6.74 5.83
C HIS A 88 -1.44 -7.84 6.23
N GLU A 89 -1.79 -8.68 7.20
CA GLU A 89 -0.95 -9.78 7.63
C GLU A 89 -0.67 -10.78 6.50
N ASP A 90 -1.68 -11.09 5.70
CA ASP A 90 -1.53 -11.98 4.56
C ASP A 90 -0.56 -11.42 3.52
N LEU A 91 -0.65 -10.11 3.25
CA LEU A 91 0.29 -9.44 2.35
C LEU A 91 1.71 -9.40 2.92
N LEU A 92 1.86 -9.10 4.21
CA LEU A 92 3.19 -9.10 4.84
C LEU A 92 3.87 -10.45 4.74
N ALA A 93 3.11 -11.52 4.84
CA ALA A 93 3.64 -12.88 4.76
C ALA A 93 3.95 -13.32 3.32
N GLY A 94 3.27 -12.76 2.32
CA GLY A 94 3.35 -13.22 0.94
C GLY A 94 4.18 -12.37 -0.01
N LEU A 95 4.32 -11.08 0.26
CA LEU A 95 5.03 -10.18 -0.63
C LEU A 95 6.54 -10.38 -0.56
N PRO A 96 7.25 -10.26 -1.70
CA PRO A 96 8.72 -10.34 -1.70
C PRO A 96 9.35 -9.24 -0.84
N ARG A 97 10.29 -9.63 -0.02
CA ARG A 97 11.07 -8.71 0.82
C ARG A 97 12.32 -8.22 0.09
N PRO A 98 12.93 -7.08 0.51
CA PRO A 98 12.54 -6.24 1.65
C PRO A 98 11.49 -5.19 1.28
N PHE A 99 10.71 -4.76 2.27
CA PHE A 99 9.82 -3.60 2.17
C PHE A 99 9.60 -3.01 3.56
N THR A 100 9.23 -1.72 3.60
CA THR A 100 8.91 -1.05 4.85
C THR A 100 7.47 -1.35 5.25
N ILE A 101 7.21 -1.44 6.55
CA ILE A 101 5.87 -1.71 7.08
C ILE A 101 5.39 -0.48 7.84
N TYR A 102 4.21 0.02 7.46
CA TYR A 102 3.56 1.12 8.17
C TYR A 102 2.19 0.69 8.69
N GLU A 103 1.99 0.91 9.99
CA GLU A 103 0.71 0.67 10.65
C GLU A 103 0.26 2.00 11.28
N ILE A 104 -0.47 2.77 10.51
CA ILE A 104 -0.94 4.10 10.90
C ILE A 104 -2.34 3.98 11.48
N LYS A 105 -2.52 4.48 12.69
CA LYS A 105 -3.81 4.51 13.37
C LYS A 105 -4.64 5.73 12.94
#